data_4cbc8b52ef3cf3c5cec14b387d233d3a
#
_entry.id   4cbc8b52ef3cf3c5cec14b387d233d3a
#
_cell.length_a   1.000
_cell.length_b   1.000
_cell.length_c   1.000
_cell.angle_alpha   90.00
_cell.angle_beta   90.00
_cell.angle_gamma   90.00
#
_symmetry.space_group_name_H-M   'P 1'
#
loop_
_entity.id
_entity.type
_entity.pdbx_description
1 polymer ?
#
loop_
_entity_poly.entity_id
_entity_poly.type
_entity_poly.pdbx_seq_one_letter_code
_entity_poly.pdbx_strand_id
1 'polypeptide(L)'
;MKEKTQYEALMEELQKIVENFRDGLIEIGERLSKVLPDIEIPDEEEDTWEMKCPYERGDTHYCIQPSGDVFADCWEDMEADNKYFSQGNVFPTEEAAQLEARRRNLLTRFRAFRDECNGDWNADCTNVTQKKYYISYSGIKNGLYVSYIVLGNHLHTFSYFKNEQDAERAIELFGDEIKELFVDCEVQ
;
A
#
# COMPACT_ATOMS: atom_id res chain seq x y z
N MET A 1 -47.66 -15.58 -22.43
CA MET A 1 -46.31 -15.08 -22.80
C MET A 1 -46.05 -13.88 -21.92
N LYS A 2 -45.01 -13.91 -21.06
CA LYS A 2 -44.63 -12.73 -20.27
C LYS A 2 -43.94 -11.73 -21.23
N GLU A 3 -44.40 -10.50 -21.26
CA GLU A 3 -43.68 -9.43 -21.95
C GLU A 3 -42.32 -9.25 -21.27
N LYS A 4 -41.24 -9.29 -22.08
CA LYS A 4 -39.90 -8.96 -21.59
C LYS A 4 -39.89 -7.50 -21.15
N THR A 5 -39.28 -7.26 -19.98
CA THR A 5 -39.11 -5.88 -19.51
C THR A 5 -38.13 -5.12 -20.45
N GLN A 6 -38.29 -3.81 -20.56
CA GLN A 6 -37.36 -2.97 -21.35
C GLN A 6 -35.88 -3.18 -20.95
N TYR A 7 -35.65 -3.48 -19.69
CA TYR A 7 -34.33 -3.79 -19.15
C TYR A 7 -33.75 -5.09 -19.72
N GLU A 8 -34.55 -6.18 -19.77
CA GLU A 8 -34.14 -7.47 -20.34
C GLU A 8 -33.80 -7.35 -21.83
N ALA A 9 -34.60 -6.58 -22.57
CA ALA A 9 -34.33 -6.32 -23.98
C ALA A 9 -33.02 -5.55 -24.20
N LEU A 10 -32.75 -4.52 -23.37
CA LEU A 10 -31.51 -3.74 -23.42
C LEU A 10 -30.27 -4.60 -23.09
N MET A 11 -30.37 -5.47 -22.09
CA MET A 11 -29.27 -6.38 -21.70
C MET A 11 -28.96 -7.39 -22.79
N GLU A 12 -29.96 -7.94 -23.48
CA GLU A 12 -29.75 -8.83 -24.65
C GLU A 12 -29.08 -8.08 -25.81
N GLU A 13 -29.42 -6.83 -26.03
CA GLU A 13 -28.80 -6.03 -27.09
C GLU A 13 -27.35 -5.70 -26.77
N LEU A 14 -27.06 -5.32 -25.53
CA LEU A 14 -25.68 -5.14 -25.03
C LEU A 14 -24.83 -6.39 -25.15
N GLN A 15 -25.40 -7.55 -24.80
CA GLN A 15 -24.70 -8.82 -24.89
C GLN A 15 -24.33 -9.17 -26.32
N LYS A 16 -25.23 -8.93 -27.29
CA LYS A 16 -24.94 -9.10 -28.72
C LYS A 16 -23.83 -8.17 -29.23
N ILE A 17 -23.81 -6.91 -28.75
CA ILE A 17 -22.77 -5.96 -29.13
C ILE A 17 -21.39 -6.47 -28.62
N VAL A 18 -21.31 -6.92 -27.36
CA VAL A 18 -20.09 -7.47 -26.78
C VAL A 18 -19.61 -8.71 -27.52
N GLU A 19 -20.52 -9.64 -27.86
CA GLU A 19 -20.20 -10.85 -28.63
C GLU A 19 -19.67 -10.49 -30.04
N ASN A 20 -20.33 -9.60 -30.75
CA ASN A 20 -19.90 -9.14 -32.07
C ASN A 20 -18.52 -8.45 -32.03
N PHE A 21 -18.25 -7.65 -30.98
CA PHE A 21 -16.96 -6.99 -30.80
C PHE A 21 -15.85 -8.02 -30.54
N ARG A 22 -16.11 -9.00 -29.69
CA ARG A 22 -15.18 -10.10 -29.40
C ARG A 22 -14.85 -10.89 -30.66
N ASP A 23 -15.87 -11.27 -31.43
CA ASP A 23 -15.69 -12.05 -32.66
C ASP A 23 -14.92 -11.26 -33.71
N GLY A 24 -15.16 -9.96 -33.80
CA GLY A 24 -14.39 -9.04 -34.69
C GLY A 24 -12.90 -8.94 -34.28
N LEU A 25 -12.59 -8.93 -32.98
CA LEU A 25 -11.21 -8.95 -32.50
C LEU A 25 -10.50 -10.28 -32.82
N ILE A 26 -11.20 -11.41 -32.70
CA ILE A 26 -10.67 -12.74 -33.07
C ILE A 26 -10.35 -12.78 -34.57
N GLU A 27 -11.28 -12.31 -35.43
CA GLU A 27 -11.05 -12.27 -36.89
C GLU A 27 -9.85 -11.38 -37.24
N ILE A 28 -9.69 -10.24 -36.57
CA ILE A 28 -8.51 -9.35 -36.78
C ILE A 28 -7.24 -10.08 -36.34
N GLY A 29 -7.25 -10.76 -35.19
CA GLY A 29 -6.11 -11.55 -34.74
C GLY A 29 -5.70 -12.66 -35.72
N GLU A 30 -6.68 -13.40 -36.23
CA GLU A 30 -6.43 -14.43 -37.26
C GLU A 30 -5.89 -13.86 -38.58
N ARG A 31 -6.33 -12.67 -38.96
CA ARG A 31 -5.81 -11.99 -40.19
C ARG A 31 -4.39 -11.50 -39.97
N LEU A 32 -4.09 -10.93 -38.81
CA LEU A 32 -2.74 -10.50 -38.44
C LEU A 32 -1.77 -11.66 -38.36
N SER A 33 -2.13 -12.80 -37.79
CA SER A 33 -1.28 -13.98 -37.73
C SER A 33 -0.96 -14.60 -39.08
N LYS A 34 -1.81 -14.40 -40.12
CA LYS A 34 -1.56 -14.83 -41.49
C LYS A 34 -0.67 -13.88 -42.29
N VAL A 35 -0.69 -12.59 -41.94
CA VAL A 35 0.07 -11.55 -42.66
C VAL A 35 1.46 -11.35 -42.03
N LEU A 36 1.63 -11.72 -40.77
CA LEU A 36 2.86 -11.54 -39.99
C LEU A 36 3.32 -12.89 -39.36
N PRO A 37 3.59 -13.94 -40.21
CA PRO A 37 3.90 -15.27 -39.69
C PRO A 37 5.24 -15.37 -38.92
N ASP A 38 6.12 -14.38 -39.04
CA ASP A 38 7.48 -14.39 -38.49
C ASP A 38 7.73 -13.30 -37.45
N ILE A 39 6.70 -12.67 -36.87
CA ILE A 39 6.89 -11.85 -35.70
C ILE A 39 6.90 -12.78 -34.50
N GLU A 40 8.10 -13.17 -34.06
CA GLU A 40 8.32 -13.62 -32.69
C GLU A 40 7.90 -12.44 -31.79
N ILE A 41 6.71 -12.56 -31.18
CA ILE A 41 6.36 -11.69 -30.04
C ILE A 41 7.43 -12.02 -29.01
N PRO A 42 8.31 -11.06 -28.63
CA PRO A 42 9.23 -11.31 -27.54
C PRO A 42 8.37 -11.79 -26.38
N ASP A 43 8.73 -12.91 -25.75
CA ASP A 43 8.18 -13.24 -24.46
C ASP A 43 8.32 -11.97 -23.63
N GLU A 44 7.20 -11.39 -23.18
CA GLU A 44 7.23 -10.32 -22.21
C GLU A 44 7.97 -10.95 -21.03
N GLU A 45 9.27 -10.69 -20.92
CA GLU A 45 9.98 -10.93 -19.67
C GLU A 45 9.16 -10.16 -18.66
N GLU A 46 8.40 -10.88 -17.86
CA GLU A 46 7.72 -10.27 -16.72
C GLU A 46 8.83 -9.55 -15.95
N ASP A 47 8.86 -8.22 -16.05
CA ASP A 47 9.78 -7.37 -15.30
C ASP A 47 9.38 -7.46 -13.82
N THR A 48 9.66 -8.62 -13.25
CA THR A 48 9.44 -8.91 -11.83
C THR A 48 10.59 -8.32 -11.06
N TRP A 49 10.34 -7.15 -10.46
CA TRP A 49 11.31 -6.57 -9.54
C TRP A 49 11.50 -7.51 -8.33
N GLU A 50 12.75 -7.93 -8.11
CA GLU A 50 13.14 -8.70 -6.93
C GLU A 50 14.02 -7.85 -6.01
N MET A 51 13.75 -7.91 -4.71
CA MET A 51 14.57 -7.28 -3.70
C MET A 51 15.92 -8.01 -3.60
N LYS A 52 17.01 -7.33 -4.00
CA LYS A 52 18.37 -7.89 -3.92
C LYS A 52 18.98 -7.62 -2.55
N CYS A 53 19.54 -8.65 -1.93
CA CYS A 53 20.30 -8.52 -0.70
C CYS A 53 21.63 -7.77 -0.99
N PRO A 54 21.91 -6.67 -0.29
CA PRO A 54 23.16 -5.92 -0.47
C PRO A 54 24.31 -6.45 0.39
N TYR A 55 24.06 -7.44 1.26
CA TYR A 55 25.04 -7.92 2.23
C TYR A 55 25.80 -9.13 1.70
N GLU A 56 27.11 -9.16 2.00
CA GLU A 56 28.00 -10.29 1.77
C GLU A 56 28.38 -10.96 3.11
N ARG A 57 28.83 -12.20 3.04
CA ARG A 57 29.22 -12.94 4.23
C ARG A 57 30.37 -12.24 4.99
N GLY A 58 30.13 -11.92 6.24
CA GLY A 58 31.03 -11.16 7.11
C GLY A 58 30.62 -9.69 7.32
N ASP A 59 29.62 -9.17 6.57
CA ASP A 59 29.14 -7.82 6.76
C ASP A 59 28.38 -7.68 8.08
N THR A 60 28.64 -6.56 8.76
CA THR A 60 27.88 -6.20 9.96
C THR A 60 26.57 -5.52 9.56
N HIS A 61 25.49 -5.94 10.17
CA HIS A 61 24.19 -5.33 10.04
C HIS A 61 23.51 -5.21 11.40
N TYR A 62 22.34 -4.54 11.44
CA TYR A 62 21.57 -4.32 12.66
C TYR A 62 20.16 -4.88 12.49
N CYS A 63 19.64 -5.53 13.55
CA CYS A 63 18.29 -6.09 13.58
C CYS A 63 17.49 -5.55 14.76
N ILE A 64 16.17 -5.56 14.64
CA ILE A 64 15.25 -5.19 15.72
C ILE A 64 14.68 -6.46 16.33
N GLN A 65 14.85 -6.62 17.65
CA GLN A 65 14.25 -7.71 18.43
C GLN A 65 12.74 -7.51 18.62
N PRO A 66 12.01 -8.57 18.98
CA PRO A 66 10.57 -8.43 19.32
C PRO A 66 10.29 -7.47 20.48
N SER A 67 11.27 -7.22 21.37
CA SER A 67 11.21 -6.20 22.42
C SER A 67 11.29 -4.77 21.92
N GLY A 68 11.78 -4.57 20.68
CA GLY A 68 12.09 -3.26 20.10
C GLY A 68 13.56 -2.85 20.25
N ASP A 69 14.37 -3.64 20.97
CA ASP A 69 15.80 -3.39 21.11
C ASP A 69 16.54 -3.67 19.80
N VAL A 70 17.58 -2.88 19.53
CA VAL A 70 18.45 -3.06 18.37
C VAL A 70 19.70 -3.83 18.77
N PHE A 71 20.15 -4.74 17.92
CA PHE A 71 21.41 -5.46 18.10
C PHE A 71 22.19 -5.56 16.79
N ALA A 72 23.51 -5.58 16.89
CA ALA A 72 24.38 -5.86 15.78
C ALA A 72 24.51 -7.37 15.55
N ASP A 73 24.53 -7.78 14.29
CA ASP A 73 24.76 -9.15 13.86
C ASP A 73 25.69 -9.20 12.66
N CYS A 74 26.18 -10.40 12.32
CA CYS A 74 27.06 -10.64 11.19
C CYS A 74 26.31 -11.45 10.14
N TRP A 75 26.34 -11.00 8.89
CA TRP A 75 25.72 -11.71 7.77
C TRP A 75 26.48 -13.00 7.49
N GLU A 76 25.84 -14.15 7.68
CA GLU A 76 26.43 -15.48 7.45
C GLU A 76 25.83 -16.15 6.21
N ASP A 77 24.90 -15.51 5.51
CA ASP A 77 24.13 -16.03 4.37
C ASP A 77 23.31 -17.28 4.73
N MET A 78 22.81 -17.30 5.96
CA MET A 78 21.93 -18.37 6.43
C MET A 78 20.47 -18.10 6.09
N GLU A 79 19.65 -19.14 6.17
CA GLU A 79 18.19 -19.02 5.97
C GLU A 79 17.55 -17.99 6.92
N ALA A 80 18.09 -17.86 8.14
CA ALA A 80 17.61 -16.88 9.11
C ALA A 80 17.87 -15.44 8.65
N ASP A 81 19.08 -15.15 8.13
CA ASP A 81 19.47 -13.83 7.63
C ASP A 81 18.57 -13.43 6.47
N ASN A 82 18.37 -14.34 5.52
CA ASN A 82 17.49 -14.13 4.38
C ASN A 82 16.02 -13.88 4.80
N LYS A 83 15.53 -14.54 5.86
CA LYS A 83 14.21 -14.29 6.43
C LYS A 83 14.11 -12.90 7.08
N TYR A 84 15.13 -12.51 7.87
CA TYR A 84 15.15 -11.15 8.44
C TYR A 84 15.18 -10.09 7.35
N PHE A 85 16.00 -10.28 6.32
CA PHE A 85 16.08 -9.36 5.19
C PHE A 85 14.77 -9.26 4.43
N SER A 86 14.15 -10.38 4.05
CA SER A 86 12.88 -10.41 3.31
C SER A 86 11.72 -9.75 4.08
N GLN A 87 11.79 -9.70 5.41
CA GLN A 87 10.81 -9.02 6.26
C GLN A 87 11.17 -7.55 6.53
N GLY A 88 12.24 -7.02 5.93
CA GLY A 88 12.69 -5.66 6.17
C GLY A 88 13.18 -5.43 7.60
N ASN A 89 13.82 -6.44 8.21
CA ASN A 89 14.34 -6.36 9.58
C ASN A 89 15.89 -6.39 9.63
N VAL A 90 16.53 -5.98 8.54
CA VAL A 90 17.98 -5.81 8.43
C VAL A 90 18.28 -4.38 8.03
N PHE A 91 19.16 -3.70 8.76
CA PHE A 91 19.49 -2.29 8.60
C PHE A 91 21.00 -2.08 8.48
N PRO A 92 21.45 -1.10 7.67
CA PRO A 92 22.87 -0.85 7.47
C PRO A 92 23.55 -0.18 8.68
N THR A 93 22.78 0.54 9.50
CA THR A 93 23.29 1.25 10.68
C THR A 93 22.37 1.07 11.88
N GLU A 94 22.95 1.27 13.08
CA GLU A 94 22.21 1.22 14.34
C GLU A 94 21.12 2.29 14.40
N GLU A 95 21.43 3.49 13.91
CA GLU A 95 20.51 4.63 13.88
C GLU A 95 19.30 4.33 12.99
N ALA A 96 19.53 3.71 11.82
CA ALA A 96 18.44 3.30 10.93
C ALA A 96 17.51 2.27 11.58
N ALA A 97 18.10 1.28 12.28
CA ALA A 97 17.33 0.28 13.04
C ALA A 97 16.56 0.92 14.20
N GLN A 98 17.18 1.81 14.97
CA GLN A 98 16.53 2.53 16.07
C GLN A 98 15.37 3.41 15.59
N LEU A 99 15.56 4.12 14.48
CA LEU A 99 14.51 4.93 13.87
C LEU A 99 13.31 4.06 13.46
N GLU A 100 13.57 2.95 12.78
CA GLU A 100 12.51 2.03 12.37
C GLU A 100 11.81 1.37 13.58
N ALA A 101 12.55 1.00 14.63
CA ALA A 101 11.96 0.49 15.87
C ALA A 101 10.98 1.50 16.49
N ARG A 102 11.35 2.78 16.53
CA ARG A 102 10.48 3.87 17.01
C ARG A 102 9.26 4.05 16.11
N ARG A 103 9.41 3.99 14.78
CA ARG A 103 8.30 4.05 13.82
C ARG A 103 7.31 2.92 14.04
N ARG A 104 7.78 1.68 14.20
CA ARG A 104 6.93 0.51 14.46
C ARG A 104 6.16 0.65 15.77
N ASN A 105 6.82 1.13 16.83
CA ASN A 105 6.17 1.40 18.12
C ASN A 105 5.08 2.46 18.00
N LEU A 106 5.38 3.60 17.35
CA LEU A 106 4.40 4.66 17.11
C LEU A 106 3.19 4.13 16.34
N LEU A 107 3.43 3.42 15.23
CA LEU A 107 2.34 2.86 14.41
C LEU A 107 1.47 1.88 15.19
N THR A 108 2.05 1.09 16.08
CA THR A 108 1.31 0.14 16.92
C THR A 108 0.38 0.89 17.89
N ARG A 109 0.89 1.90 18.60
CA ARG A 109 0.09 2.73 19.53
C ARG A 109 -0.98 3.53 18.78
N PHE A 110 -0.62 4.12 17.65
CA PHE A 110 -1.55 4.88 16.83
C PHE A 110 -2.70 4.01 16.31
N ARG A 111 -2.40 2.81 15.81
CA ARG A 111 -3.42 1.86 15.31
C ARG A 111 -4.35 1.44 16.45
N ALA A 112 -3.82 1.13 17.63
CA ALA A 112 -4.63 0.78 18.80
C ALA A 112 -5.61 1.92 19.16
N PHE A 113 -5.13 3.17 19.22
CA PHE A 113 -5.97 4.34 19.49
C PHE A 113 -7.04 4.52 18.40
N ARG A 114 -6.66 4.47 17.12
CA ARG A 114 -7.59 4.60 16.00
C ARG A 114 -8.67 3.53 16.03
N ASP A 115 -8.29 2.28 16.29
CA ASP A 115 -9.22 1.16 16.29
C ASP A 115 -10.19 1.24 17.48
N GLU A 116 -9.73 1.74 18.64
CA GLU A 116 -10.59 2.07 19.77
C GLU A 116 -11.61 3.16 19.43
N CYS A 117 -11.19 4.25 18.76
CA CYS A 117 -12.06 5.34 18.34
C CYS A 117 -13.08 4.89 17.28
N ASN A 118 -12.65 4.07 16.34
CA ASN A 118 -13.49 3.61 15.24
C ASN A 118 -14.49 2.52 15.66
N GLY A 119 -14.17 1.70 16.65
CA GLY A 119 -14.97 0.51 17.01
C GLY A 119 -15.17 -0.41 15.81
N ASP A 120 -16.40 -0.78 15.53
CA ASP A 120 -16.76 -1.65 14.38
C ASP A 120 -16.84 -0.90 13.03
N TRP A 121 -16.54 0.42 13.01
CA TRP A 121 -16.58 1.18 11.76
C TRP A 121 -15.40 0.85 10.85
N ASN A 122 -15.70 0.62 9.58
CA ASN A 122 -14.73 0.40 8.52
C ASN A 122 -14.86 1.45 7.42
N ALA A 123 -13.73 1.88 6.89
CA ALA A 123 -13.68 2.80 5.76
C ALA A 123 -14.16 2.10 4.47
N ASP A 124 -15.29 2.54 3.93
CA ASP A 124 -15.80 2.09 2.64
C ASP A 124 -15.39 3.09 1.55
N CYS A 125 -14.45 2.68 0.70
CA CYS A 125 -13.90 3.51 -0.37
C CYS A 125 -14.87 3.70 -1.56
N THR A 126 -15.96 2.96 -1.61
CA THR A 126 -17.00 3.04 -2.64
C THR A 126 -18.21 3.86 -2.21
N ASN A 127 -18.36 4.15 -0.92
CA ASN A 127 -19.46 4.91 -0.38
C ASN A 127 -19.25 6.42 -0.56
N VAL A 128 -20.02 7.02 -1.45
CA VAL A 128 -19.95 8.45 -1.80
C VAL A 128 -20.40 9.41 -0.68
N THR A 129 -21.01 8.89 0.39
CA THR A 129 -21.51 9.69 1.51
C THR A 129 -20.68 9.53 2.78
N GLN A 130 -19.83 8.49 2.84
CA GLN A 130 -19.01 8.22 4.00
C GLN A 130 -17.74 9.09 3.98
N LYS A 131 -17.67 10.09 4.87
CA LYS A 131 -16.43 10.81 5.13
C LYS A 131 -15.45 9.91 5.87
N LYS A 132 -14.21 9.93 5.42
CA LYS A 132 -13.07 9.23 6.00
C LYS A 132 -12.01 10.26 6.33
N TYR A 133 -11.81 10.53 7.63
CA TYR A 133 -10.88 11.55 8.08
C TYR A 133 -9.47 10.97 8.21
N TYR A 134 -8.47 11.72 7.79
CA TYR A 134 -7.07 11.31 7.84
C TYR A 134 -6.16 12.50 8.22
N ILE A 135 -5.00 12.16 8.74
CA ILE A 135 -3.97 13.12 9.08
C ILE A 135 -3.05 13.35 7.88
N SER A 136 -2.79 14.60 7.58
CA SER A 136 -1.87 15.04 6.53
C SER A 136 -0.90 16.09 7.04
N TYR A 137 0.21 16.28 6.35
CA TYR A 137 1.20 17.30 6.67
C TYR A 137 1.17 18.41 5.62
N SER A 138 1.27 19.65 6.08
CA SER A 138 1.39 20.85 5.24
C SER A 138 2.75 21.48 5.39
N GLY A 139 3.57 21.41 4.35
CA GLY A 139 4.87 22.09 4.32
C GLY A 139 4.76 23.62 4.42
N ILE A 140 3.64 24.22 3.95
CA ILE A 140 3.41 25.68 4.05
C ILE A 140 3.17 26.09 5.50
N LYS A 141 2.36 25.31 6.23
CA LYS A 141 2.04 25.58 7.65
C LYS A 141 3.03 24.96 8.61
N ASN A 142 3.92 24.10 8.10
CA ASN A 142 4.86 23.27 8.88
C ASN A 142 4.17 22.51 9.99
N GLY A 143 3.02 21.90 9.69
CA GLY A 143 2.21 21.23 10.71
C GLY A 143 1.27 20.17 10.15
N LEU A 144 0.86 19.29 11.04
CA LEU A 144 -0.17 18.26 10.77
C LEU A 144 -1.56 18.91 10.80
N TYR A 145 -2.45 18.39 10.00
CA TYR A 145 -3.86 18.80 9.96
C TYR A 145 -4.75 17.64 9.58
N VAL A 146 -6.02 17.72 9.96
CA VAL A 146 -7.04 16.76 9.56
C VAL A 146 -7.63 17.15 8.22
N SER A 147 -7.80 16.17 7.35
CA SER A 147 -8.53 16.30 6.09
C SER A 147 -9.50 15.11 5.94
N TYR A 148 -10.33 15.12 4.91
CA TYR A 148 -11.22 13.99 4.64
C TYR A 148 -11.32 13.67 3.15
N ILE A 149 -11.69 12.42 2.88
CA ILE A 149 -12.04 11.93 1.55
C ILE A 149 -13.37 11.17 1.62
N VAL A 150 -14.16 11.20 0.55
CA VAL A 150 -15.40 10.42 0.43
C VAL A 150 -15.23 9.25 -0.54
N LEU A 151 -14.60 9.47 -1.69
CA LEU A 151 -14.32 8.43 -2.68
C LEU A 151 -12.84 8.06 -2.70
N GLY A 152 -12.56 6.78 -2.95
CA GLY A 152 -11.21 6.28 -3.10
C GLY A 152 -10.47 6.03 -1.78
N ASN A 153 -9.19 5.71 -1.92
CA ASN A 153 -8.25 5.43 -0.83
C ASN A 153 -6.91 6.09 -1.16
N HIS A 154 -6.34 6.82 -0.22
CA HIS A 154 -5.04 7.46 -0.38
C HIS A 154 -3.86 6.56 0.04
N LEU A 155 -4.12 5.30 0.41
CA LEU A 155 -3.11 4.34 0.88
C LEU A 155 -2.26 4.89 2.04
N HIS A 156 -2.90 5.63 2.95
CA HIS A 156 -2.21 6.23 4.09
C HIS A 156 -1.74 5.19 5.10
N THR A 157 -0.50 5.32 5.56
CA THR A 157 0.10 4.49 6.62
C THR A 157 -0.73 4.52 7.92
N PHE A 158 -1.31 5.68 8.24
CA PHE A 158 -2.12 5.91 9.44
C PHE A 158 -3.60 5.55 9.25
N SER A 159 -4.05 5.29 8.00
CA SER A 159 -5.43 4.97 7.66
C SER A 159 -6.44 6.05 8.08
N TYR A 160 -7.70 5.70 8.38
CA TYR A 160 -8.79 6.65 8.51
C TYR A 160 -9.47 6.58 9.86
N PHE A 161 -10.00 7.73 10.29
CA PHE A 161 -10.92 7.88 11.41
C PHE A 161 -12.35 8.07 10.93
N LYS A 162 -13.29 7.59 11.73
CA LYS A 162 -14.72 7.81 11.53
C LYS A 162 -15.11 9.28 11.75
N ASN A 163 -14.53 9.92 12.76
CA ASN A 163 -14.85 11.26 13.21
C ASN A 163 -13.63 12.19 13.07
N GLU A 164 -13.89 13.47 12.79
CA GLU A 164 -12.86 14.51 12.70
C GLU A 164 -12.16 14.73 14.06
N GLN A 165 -12.94 14.78 15.15
CA GLN A 165 -12.45 15.00 16.50
C GLN A 165 -11.48 13.92 16.97
N ASP A 166 -11.70 12.67 16.58
CA ASP A 166 -10.80 11.56 16.89
C ASP A 166 -9.45 11.71 16.14
N ALA A 167 -9.50 12.18 14.89
CA ALA A 167 -8.28 12.48 14.13
C ALA A 167 -7.53 13.69 14.69
N GLU A 168 -8.24 14.75 15.13
CA GLU A 168 -7.64 15.89 15.84
C GLU A 168 -6.97 15.44 17.15
N ARG A 169 -7.66 14.58 17.91
CA ARG A 169 -7.12 14.01 19.15
C ARG A 169 -5.88 13.16 18.89
N ALA A 170 -5.82 12.44 17.77
CA ALA A 170 -4.63 11.70 17.39
C ALA A 170 -3.43 12.64 17.09
N ILE A 171 -3.67 13.81 16.48
CA ILE A 171 -2.62 14.83 16.29
C ILE A 171 -2.13 15.36 17.66
N GLU A 172 -3.02 15.62 18.60
CA GLU A 172 -2.63 16.05 19.96
C GLU A 172 -1.77 15.03 20.69
N LEU A 173 -2.05 13.73 20.52
CA LEU A 173 -1.37 12.64 21.23
C LEU A 173 -0.06 12.21 20.57
N PHE A 174 -0.02 12.21 19.26
CA PHE A 174 1.06 11.58 18.47
C PHE A 174 1.75 12.55 17.50
N GLY A 175 1.25 13.79 17.36
CA GLY A 175 1.65 14.69 16.28
C GLY A 175 3.13 15.05 16.30
N ASP A 176 3.71 15.33 17.46
CA ASP A 176 5.13 15.63 17.57
C ASP A 176 6.00 14.45 17.14
N GLU A 177 5.63 13.24 17.56
CA GLU A 177 6.35 12.02 17.24
C GLU A 177 6.16 11.62 15.76
N ILE A 178 4.96 11.82 15.20
CA ILE A 178 4.71 11.66 13.76
C ILE A 178 5.61 12.60 12.96
N LYS A 179 5.67 13.86 13.36
CA LYS A 179 6.48 14.85 12.68
C LYS A 179 7.97 14.51 12.76
N GLU A 180 8.48 14.18 13.94
CA GLU A 180 9.87 13.77 14.14
C GLU A 180 10.23 12.55 13.28
N LEU A 181 9.40 11.49 13.30
CA LEU A 181 9.74 10.19 12.71
C LEU A 181 9.39 10.04 11.22
N PHE A 182 8.49 10.85 10.67
CA PHE A 182 8.00 10.70 9.29
C PHE A 182 8.14 11.97 8.44
N VAL A 183 8.44 13.12 9.04
CA VAL A 183 8.58 14.39 8.32
C VAL A 183 9.98 14.95 8.43
N ASP A 184 10.49 15.10 9.66
CA ASP A 184 11.74 15.81 9.92
C ASP A 184 12.97 14.89 9.87
N CYS A 185 12.79 13.55 9.93
CA CYS A 185 13.91 12.63 9.83
C CYS A 185 14.30 12.38 8.37
N GLU A 186 15.33 13.02 7.90
CA GLU A 186 16.07 12.62 6.70
C GLU A 186 16.99 11.46 7.08
N VAL A 187 16.55 10.22 6.77
CA VAL A 187 17.49 9.09 6.71
C VAL A 187 18.12 9.13 5.34
N GLN A 188 19.37 9.57 5.28
CA GLN A 188 20.22 9.42 4.10
C GLN A 188 20.66 7.97 3.94
#